data_e4ea86e70b3c54648780fd3915bc46c3
#
_entry.id   e4ea86e70b3c54648780fd3915bc46c3
#
_cell.length_a   1.000
_cell.length_b   1.000
_cell.length_c   1.000
_cell.angle_alpha   90.00
_cell.angle_beta   90.00
_cell.angle_gamma   90.00
#
_symmetry.space_group_name_H-M   'P 1'
#
loop_
_entity.id
_entity.type
_entity.pdbx_description
1 polymer ?
#
loop_
_entity_poly.entity_id
_entity_poly.type
_entity_poly.pdbx_seq_one_letter_code
_entity_poly.pdbx_strand_id
1 'polypeptide(L)'
;MARLEVPRPATFVTLTGFMGVGKSRIGRELARALMLHFIDLDRYIERRTGISIPDIFRHLGEEAFRRMEKEAVRELVGKDYLVLSLGGGTFMDPESQKALLGRGPVVALWASPETILERAMRKPGERPLLQVENPLERIRTLLEARAPIYRKAHI
;
A
#
# COMPACT_ATOMS: atom_id res chain seq x y z
N MET A 1 -20.65 21.22 -32.09
CA MET A 1 -20.56 19.84 -31.58
C MET A 1 -19.49 19.79 -30.48
N ALA A 2 -19.90 19.55 -29.28
CA ALA A 2 -18.94 19.28 -28.20
C ALA A 2 -18.21 17.97 -28.53
N ARG A 3 -16.90 18.02 -28.67
CA ARG A 3 -16.09 16.79 -28.73
C ARG A 3 -16.27 16.08 -27.41
N LEU A 4 -16.79 14.86 -27.45
CA LEU A 4 -16.73 13.94 -26.31
C LEU A 4 -15.23 13.73 -26.02
N GLU A 5 -14.72 14.41 -25.00
CA GLU A 5 -13.37 14.12 -24.50
C GLU A 5 -13.43 12.75 -23.85
N VAL A 6 -12.89 11.76 -24.52
CA VAL A 6 -12.67 10.44 -23.90
C VAL A 6 -11.60 10.65 -22.83
N PRO A 7 -11.90 10.35 -21.56
CA PRO A 7 -10.89 10.48 -20.50
C PRO A 7 -9.65 9.67 -20.88
N ARG A 8 -8.48 10.28 -20.77
CA ARG A 8 -7.23 9.56 -20.98
C ARG A 8 -7.09 8.49 -19.89
N PRO A 9 -6.67 7.27 -20.23
CA PRO A 9 -6.42 6.25 -19.22
C PRO A 9 -5.34 6.73 -18.25
N ALA A 10 -5.52 6.40 -16.96
CA ALA A 10 -4.53 6.71 -15.95
C ALA A 10 -3.21 5.99 -16.24
N THR A 11 -2.09 6.67 -16.04
CA THR A 11 -0.73 6.12 -16.22
C THR A 11 -0.02 5.86 -14.90
N PHE A 12 -0.60 6.30 -13.80
CA PHE A 12 -0.09 6.05 -12.46
C PHE A 12 -1.27 5.84 -11.50
N VAL A 13 -1.37 4.66 -10.90
CA VAL A 13 -2.43 4.31 -9.94
C VAL A 13 -1.78 3.82 -8.66
N THR A 14 -2.23 4.34 -7.54
CA THR A 14 -1.79 3.91 -6.21
C THR A 14 -2.88 3.10 -5.52
N LEU A 15 -2.50 1.97 -4.95
CA LEU A 15 -3.39 1.16 -4.10
C LEU A 15 -2.95 1.28 -2.65
N THR A 16 -3.86 1.67 -1.78
CA THR A 16 -3.67 1.72 -0.34
C THR A 16 -4.72 0.89 0.37
N GLY A 17 -4.55 0.68 1.65
CA GLY A 17 -5.43 -0.10 2.48
C GLY A 17 -4.67 -0.94 3.48
N PHE A 18 -5.40 -1.55 4.41
CA PHE A 18 -4.82 -2.37 5.46
C PHE A 18 -4.13 -3.62 4.89
N MET A 19 -3.19 -4.20 5.66
CA MET A 19 -2.60 -5.48 5.27
C MET A 19 -3.69 -6.55 5.11
N GLY A 20 -3.49 -7.47 4.17
CA GLY A 20 -4.43 -8.57 3.95
C GLY A 20 -5.70 -8.21 3.17
N VAL A 21 -5.86 -6.97 2.71
CA VAL A 21 -7.03 -6.58 1.89
C VAL A 21 -6.91 -7.00 0.42
N GLY A 22 -5.72 -7.44 -0.01
CA GLY A 22 -5.52 -7.95 -1.38
C GLY A 22 -4.88 -6.96 -2.34
N LYS A 23 -4.18 -5.93 -1.86
CA LYS A 23 -3.52 -4.90 -2.68
C LYS A 23 -2.60 -5.46 -3.76
N SER A 24 -1.74 -6.42 -3.41
CA SER A 24 -0.77 -6.95 -4.37
C SER A 24 -1.44 -7.76 -5.48
N ARG A 25 -2.42 -8.58 -5.15
CA ARG A 25 -3.17 -9.37 -6.12
C ARG A 25 -3.97 -8.48 -7.07
N ILE A 26 -4.75 -7.57 -6.51
CA ILE A 26 -5.57 -6.64 -7.29
C ILE A 26 -4.66 -5.72 -8.12
N GLY A 27 -3.55 -5.28 -7.54
CA GLY A 27 -2.58 -4.43 -8.23
C GLY A 27 -1.98 -5.08 -9.46
N ARG A 28 -1.62 -6.36 -9.39
CA ARG A 28 -1.11 -7.10 -10.55
C ARG A 28 -2.16 -7.25 -11.64
N GLU A 29 -3.39 -7.57 -11.26
CA GLU A 29 -4.50 -7.70 -12.21
C GLU A 29 -4.83 -6.37 -12.87
N LEU A 30 -4.87 -5.29 -12.09
CA LEU A 30 -5.11 -3.94 -12.59
C LEU A 30 -3.99 -3.49 -13.55
N ALA A 31 -2.73 -3.72 -13.19
CA ALA A 31 -1.60 -3.38 -14.03
C ALA A 31 -1.65 -4.11 -15.37
N ARG A 32 -2.01 -5.39 -15.35
CA ARG A 32 -2.20 -6.17 -16.59
C ARG A 32 -3.34 -5.59 -17.45
N ALA A 33 -4.47 -5.28 -16.84
CA ALA A 33 -5.62 -4.74 -17.55
C ALA A 33 -5.36 -3.36 -18.16
N LEU A 34 -4.58 -2.51 -17.47
CA LEU A 34 -4.22 -1.17 -17.93
C LEU A 34 -2.93 -1.12 -18.75
N MET A 35 -2.25 -2.25 -18.93
CA MET A 35 -0.93 -2.33 -19.58
C MET A 35 0.12 -1.45 -18.88
N LEU A 36 0.11 -1.46 -17.54
CA LEU A 36 1.05 -0.76 -16.69
C LEU A 36 1.99 -1.76 -16.01
N HIS A 37 3.12 -1.26 -15.52
CA HIS A 37 4.00 -2.03 -14.65
C HIS A 37 3.42 -2.10 -13.24
N PHE A 38 3.68 -3.20 -12.54
CA PHE A 38 3.30 -3.36 -11.14
C PHE A 38 4.53 -3.26 -10.24
N ILE A 39 4.45 -2.44 -9.19
CA ILE A 39 5.44 -2.37 -8.11
C ILE A 39 4.75 -2.51 -6.76
N ASP A 40 5.23 -3.45 -5.96
CA ASP A 40 4.94 -3.55 -4.53
C ASP A 40 6.01 -2.75 -3.78
N LEU A 41 5.61 -1.73 -3.00
CA LEU A 41 6.55 -0.82 -2.35
C LEU A 41 7.47 -1.54 -1.36
N ASP A 42 6.95 -2.48 -0.59
CA ASP A 42 7.76 -3.24 0.38
C ASP A 42 8.84 -4.05 -0.35
N ARG A 43 8.48 -4.71 -1.45
CA ARG A 43 9.43 -5.47 -2.27
C ARG A 43 10.46 -4.56 -2.94
N TYR A 44 10.04 -3.39 -3.37
CA TYR A 44 10.93 -2.39 -3.94
C TYR A 44 11.99 -1.96 -2.90
N ILE A 45 11.58 -1.69 -1.67
CA ILE A 45 12.50 -1.34 -0.58
C ILE A 45 13.47 -2.49 -0.29
N GLU A 46 12.98 -3.71 -0.21
CA GLU A 46 13.84 -4.90 0.01
C GLU A 46 14.88 -5.07 -1.08
N ARG A 47 14.51 -4.86 -2.33
CA ARG A 47 15.46 -4.94 -3.45
C ARG A 47 16.50 -3.83 -3.43
N ARG A 48 16.09 -2.62 -3.06
CA ARG A 48 16.98 -1.45 -2.98
C ARG A 48 17.98 -1.55 -1.83
N THR A 49 17.56 -2.08 -0.71
CA THR A 49 18.39 -2.19 0.50
C THR A 49 19.15 -3.51 0.61
N GLY A 50 18.66 -4.55 -0.05
CA GLY A 50 19.16 -5.92 0.14
C GLY A 50 18.80 -6.52 1.50
N ILE A 51 17.85 -5.90 2.22
CA ILE A 51 17.46 -6.31 3.58
C ILE A 51 15.95 -6.56 3.60
N SER A 52 15.52 -7.65 4.25
CA SER A 52 14.09 -7.92 4.43
C SER A 52 13.43 -6.87 5.34
N ILE A 53 12.14 -6.61 5.13
CA ILE A 53 11.40 -5.67 5.99
C ILE A 53 11.50 -6.05 7.47
N PRO A 54 11.30 -7.32 7.89
CA PRO A 54 11.48 -7.70 9.29
C PRO A 54 12.88 -7.38 9.83
N ASP A 55 13.92 -7.57 9.03
CA ASP A 55 15.30 -7.27 9.43
C ASP A 55 15.56 -5.76 9.51
N ILE A 56 14.95 -4.97 8.63
CA ILE A 56 15.02 -3.49 8.74
C ILE A 56 14.44 -3.06 10.09
N PHE A 57 13.26 -3.54 10.46
CA PHE A 57 12.66 -3.22 11.76
C PHE A 57 13.52 -3.67 12.94
N ARG A 58 14.07 -4.88 12.85
CA ARG A 58 14.85 -5.48 13.92
C ARG A 58 16.20 -4.78 14.15
N HIS A 59 16.89 -4.41 13.07
CA HIS A 59 18.26 -3.87 13.16
C HIS A 59 18.33 -2.36 13.05
N LEU A 60 17.42 -1.73 12.31
CA LEU A 60 17.45 -0.29 12.03
C LEU A 60 16.29 0.48 12.65
N GLY A 61 15.22 -0.21 13.04
CA GLY A 61 14.05 0.37 13.69
C GLY A 61 13.00 0.91 12.73
N GLU A 62 11.84 1.22 13.29
CA GLU A 62 10.67 1.71 12.53
C GLU A 62 10.93 3.05 11.85
N GLU A 63 11.60 3.99 12.52
CA GLU A 63 11.90 5.30 11.94
C GLU A 63 12.73 5.19 10.66
N ALA A 64 13.74 4.30 10.67
CA ALA A 64 14.56 4.05 9.48
C ALA A 64 13.71 3.50 8.33
N PHE A 65 12.82 2.56 8.61
CA PHE A 65 11.90 2.03 7.62
C PHE A 65 10.98 3.11 7.06
N ARG A 66 10.43 3.99 7.91
CA ARG A 66 9.58 5.10 7.46
C ARG A 66 10.33 6.09 6.58
N ARG A 67 11.60 6.36 6.85
CA ARG A 67 12.45 7.16 5.95
C ARG A 67 12.65 6.48 4.60
N MET A 68 12.87 5.17 4.60
CA MET A 68 13.00 4.38 3.36
C MET A 68 11.72 4.41 2.53
N GLU A 69 10.56 4.31 3.18
CA GLU A 69 9.26 4.46 2.50
C GLU A 69 9.13 5.82 1.83
N LYS A 70 9.44 6.91 2.54
CA LYS A 70 9.38 8.27 1.99
C LYS A 70 10.28 8.44 0.78
N GLU A 71 11.51 7.98 0.87
CA GLU A 71 12.48 8.06 -0.23
C GLU A 71 12.00 7.25 -1.44
N ALA A 72 11.48 6.06 -1.21
CA ALA A 72 10.95 5.22 -2.27
C ALA A 72 9.74 5.87 -2.95
N VAL A 73 8.83 6.46 -2.21
CA VAL A 73 7.69 7.19 -2.77
C VAL A 73 8.16 8.39 -3.61
N ARG A 74 9.10 9.19 -3.09
CA ARG A 74 9.66 10.32 -3.84
C ARG A 74 10.25 9.89 -5.18
N GLU A 75 10.97 8.79 -5.19
CA GLU A 75 11.56 8.23 -6.41
C GLU A 75 10.49 7.72 -7.38
N LEU A 76 9.53 6.97 -6.88
CA LEU A 76 8.52 6.30 -7.71
C LEU A 76 7.50 7.27 -8.31
N VAL A 77 7.15 8.36 -7.63
CA VAL A 77 6.23 9.37 -8.20
C VAL A 77 6.82 10.08 -9.42
N GLY A 78 8.13 10.02 -9.61
CA GLY A 78 8.79 10.53 -10.81
C GLY A 78 8.70 9.59 -12.02
N LYS A 79 8.23 8.36 -11.83
CA LYS A 79 8.07 7.37 -12.89
C LYS A 79 6.67 7.41 -13.48
N ASP A 80 6.48 6.75 -14.61
CA ASP A 80 5.20 6.68 -15.30
C ASP A 80 4.84 5.23 -15.63
N TYR A 81 3.60 4.99 -16.05
CA TYR A 81 3.07 3.68 -16.44
C TYR A 81 3.14 2.64 -15.30
N LEU A 82 2.66 3.02 -14.12
CA LEU A 82 2.86 2.27 -12.89
C LEU A 82 1.56 2.08 -12.11
N VAL A 83 1.35 0.86 -11.62
CA VAL A 83 0.47 0.56 -10.48
C VAL A 83 1.35 0.33 -9.27
N LEU A 84 1.23 1.18 -8.26
CA LEU A 84 1.99 1.11 -7.02
C LEU A 84 1.12 0.61 -5.88
N SER A 85 1.47 -0.55 -5.33
CA SER A 85 0.84 -1.08 -4.12
C SER A 85 1.64 -0.67 -2.89
N LEU A 86 1.00 0.04 -1.98
CA LEU A 86 1.65 0.55 -0.76
C LEU A 86 1.67 -0.50 0.35
N GLY A 87 2.61 -0.35 1.29
CA GLY A 87 2.52 -1.00 2.58
C GLY A 87 1.36 -0.43 3.42
N GLY A 88 0.97 -1.14 4.46
CA GLY A 88 -0.20 -0.78 5.27
C GLY A 88 -0.12 0.59 5.95
N GLY A 89 1.09 1.09 6.21
CA GLY A 89 1.31 2.37 6.90
C GLY A 89 1.84 3.50 6.02
N THR A 90 2.15 3.26 4.76
CA THR A 90 2.78 4.28 3.89
C THR A 90 1.92 5.52 3.71
N PHE A 91 0.62 5.34 3.52
CA PHE A 91 -0.33 6.44 3.30
C PHE A 91 -0.62 7.27 4.56
N MET A 92 -0.15 6.82 5.72
CA MET A 92 -0.23 7.56 6.98
C MET A 92 0.71 8.77 7.01
N ASP A 93 1.80 8.75 6.27
CA ASP A 93 2.75 9.87 6.19
C ASP A 93 2.17 11.00 5.32
N PRO A 94 2.03 12.22 5.87
CA PRO A 94 1.41 13.33 5.15
C PRO A 94 2.13 13.72 3.86
N GLU A 95 3.45 13.67 3.84
CA GLU A 95 4.25 14.00 2.65
C GLU A 95 4.02 12.98 1.53
N SER A 96 4.10 11.69 1.85
CA SER A 96 3.83 10.61 0.90
C SER A 96 2.40 10.65 0.39
N GLN A 97 1.44 10.86 1.29
CA GLN A 97 0.03 11.00 0.96
C GLN A 97 -0.20 12.14 -0.06
N LYS A 98 0.34 13.31 0.20
CA LYS A 98 0.21 14.46 -0.69
C LYS A 98 0.83 14.19 -2.07
N ALA A 99 2.01 13.61 -2.10
CA ALA A 99 2.71 13.29 -3.35
C ALA A 99 1.91 12.28 -4.19
N LEU A 100 1.38 11.25 -3.56
CA LEU A 100 0.60 10.22 -4.24
C LEU A 100 -0.76 10.73 -4.73
N LEU A 101 -1.48 11.48 -3.90
CA LEU A 101 -2.77 12.10 -4.30
C LEU A 101 -2.61 13.05 -5.48
N GLY A 102 -1.50 13.77 -5.56
CA GLY A 102 -1.20 14.67 -6.66
C GLY A 102 -0.69 13.99 -7.92
N ARG A 103 -0.29 12.71 -7.85
CA ARG A 103 0.31 12.00 -8.98
C ARG A 103 -0.70 11.29 -9.86
N GLY A 104 -1.75 10.74 -9.30
CA GLY A 104 -2.77 10.02 -10.04
C GLY A 104 -3.82 9.43 -9.10
N PRO A 105 -4.76 8.63 -9.61
CA PRO A 105 -5.79 8.02 -8.78
C PRO A 105 -5.20 7.21 -7.64
N VAL A 106 -5.70 7.43 -6.42
CA VAL A 106 -5.41 6.63 -5.25
C VAL A 106 -6.67 5.87 -4.89
N VAL A 107 -6.57 4.56 -4.84
CA VAL A 107 -7.69 3.64 -4.56
C VAL A 107 -7.44 2.97 -3.22
N ALA A 108 -8.36 3.12 -2.29
CA ALA A 108 -8.32 2.43 -1.01
C ALA A 108 -9.11 1.12 -1.10
N LEU A 109 -8.47 0.02 -0.73
CA LEU A 109 -9.11 -1.28 -0.67
C LEU A 109 -9.52 -1.58 0.78
N TRP A 110 -10.71 -2.13 0.95
CA TRP A 110 -11.30 -2.42 2.24
C TRP A 110 -11.64 -3.90 2.37
N ALA A 111 -11.53 -4.41 3.59
CA ALA A 111 -12.02 -5.73 3.98
C ALA A 111 -12.43 -5.68 5.44
N SER A 112 -13.33 -6.59 5.84
CA SER A 112 -13.71 -6.70 7.25
C SER A 112 -12.52 -7.17 8.10
N PRO A 113 -12.48 -6.84 9.40
CA PRO A 113 -11.45 -7.35 10.30
C PRO A 113 -11.38 -8.88 10.30
N GLU A 114 -12.53 -9.55 10.21
CA GLU A 114 -12.64 -11.01 10.15
C GLU A 114 -11.96 -11.58 8.91
N THR A 115 -12.19 -10.96 7.75
CA THR A 115 -11.56 -11.34 6.48
C THR A 115 -10.04 -11.13 6.53
N ILE A 116 -9.59 -10.01 7.09
CA ILE A 116 -8.17 -9.72 7.27
C ILE A 116 -7.51 -10.79 8.13
N LEU A 117 -8.13 -11.13 9.26
CA LEU A 117 -7.62 -12.18 10.17
C LEU A 117 -7.55 -13.53 9.46
N GLU A 118 -8.60 -13.93 8.78
CA GLU A 118 -8.67 -15.19 8.05
C GLU A 118 -7.55 -15.30 7.00
N ARG A 119 -7.34 -14.25 6.23
CA ARG A 119 -6.26 -14.21 5.22
C ARG A 119 -4.87 -14.25 5.84
N ALA A 120 -4.67 -13.56 6.96
CA ALA A 120 -3.40 -13.58 7.70
C ALA A 120 -3.09 -14.98 8.24
N MET A 121 -4.10 -15.72 8.72
CA MET A 121 -3.93 -17.08 9.22
C MET A 121 -3.61 -18.10 8.12
N ARG A 122 -4.02 -17.86 6.88
CA ARG A 122 -3.75 -18.76 5.75
C ARG A 122 -2.34 -18.64 5.19
N LYS A 123 -1.67 -17.51 5.41
CA LYS A 123 -0.31 -17.29 4.88
C LYS A 123 0.72 -17.86 5.86
N PRO A 124 1.67 -18.69 5.38
CA PRO A 124 2.79 -19.13 6.21
C PRO A 124 3.72 -17.95 6.51
N GLY A 125 4.35 -17.95 7.66
CA GLY A 125 5.33 -16.97 8.10
C GLY A 125 4.92 -16.20 9.33
N GLU A 126 5.86 -15.45 9.88
CA GLU A 126 5.62 -14.61 11.05
C GLU A 126 4.68 -13.46 10.72
N ARG A 127 3.63 -13.33 11.51
CA ARG A 127 2.65 -12.24 11.44
C ARG A 127 2.59 -11.55 12.80
N PRO A 128 3.20 -10.37 12.96
CA PRO A 128 3.17 -9.67 14.25
C PRO A 128 1.76 -9.47 14.81
N LEU A 129 0.75 -9.28 13.95
CA LEU A 129 -0.64 -9.13 14.36
C LEU A 129 -1.24 -10.42 14.96
N LEU A 130 -0.72 -11.60 14.58
CA LEU A 130 -1.18 -12.89 15.12
C LEU A 130 -0.46 -13.29 16.41
N GLN A 131 0.62 -12.59 16.76
CA GLN A 131 1.43 -12.86 17.96
C GLN A 131 0.93 -12.09 19.19
N VAL A 132 -0.23 -11.49 19.11
CA VAL A 132 -0.88 -10.77 20.22
C VAL A 132 -2.02 -11.60 20.80
N GLU A 133 -2.43 -11.29 22.03
CA GLU A 133 -3.44 -12.05 22.78
C GLU A 133 -4.80 -12.09 22.08
N ASN A 134 -5.20 -10.99 21.44
CA ASN A 134 -6.48 -10.89 20.72
C ASN A 134 -6.25 -10.26 19.33
N PRO A 135 -5.89 -11.07 18.30
CA PRO A 135 -5.60 -10.56 16.97
C PRO A 135 -6.74 -9.80 16.31
N LEU A 136 -7.98 -10.29 16.46
CA LEU A 136 -9.15 -9.66 15.84
C LEU A 136 -9.38 -8.25 16.40
N GLU A 137 -9.30 -8.10 17.71
CA GLU A 137 -9.47 -6.80 18.37
C GLU A 137 -8.33 -5.85 17.99
N ARG A 138 -7.11 -6.35 17.89
CA ARG A 138 -5.96 -5.57 17.44
C ARG A 138 -6.16 -5.05 16.01
N ILE A 139 -6.67 -5.90 15.12
CA ILE A 139 -6.97 -5.52 13.74
C ILE A 139 -8.06 -4.43 13.71
N ARG A 140 -9.13 -4.60 14.47
CA ARG A 140 -10.21 -3.61 14.58
C ARG A 140 -9.69 -2.26 15.04
N THR A 141 -8.90 -2.23 16.09
CA THR A 141 -8.33 -1.01 16.66
C THR A 141 -7.45 -0.28 15.64
N LEU A 142 -6.55 -1.01 14.98
CA LEU A 142 -5.67 -0.44 13.96
C LEU A 142 -6.44 0.04 12.73
N LEU A 143 -7.42 -0.71 12.28
CA LEU A 143 -8.24 -0.35 11.13
C LEU A 143 -9.06 0.91 11.41
N GLU A 144 -9.68 1.01 12.58
CA GLU A 144 -10.42 2.21 13.00
C GLU A 144 -9.51 3.43 13.07
N ALA A 145 -8.29 3.27 13.59
CA ALA A 145 -7.33 4.37 13.67
C ALA A 145 -6.87 4.84 12.28
N ARG A 146 -6.74 3.94 11.33
CA ARG A 146 -6.26 4.22 9.97
C ARG A 146 -7.37 4.59 8.97
N ALA A 147 -8.61 4.19 9.23
CA ALA A 147 -9.73 4.40 8.32
C ALA A 147 -9.91 5.86 7.89
N PRO A 148 -9.82 6.88 8.76
CA PRO A 148 -9.94 8.28 8.34
C PRO A 148 -8.90 8.68 7.29
N ILE A 149 -7.70 8.13 7.38
CA ILE A 149 -6.63 8.40 6.41
C ILE A 149 -6.90 7.67 5.08
N TYR A 150 -7.27 6.40 5.12
CA TYR A 150 -7.60 5.66 3.90
C TYR A 150 -8.75 6.31 3.13
N ARG A 151 -9.71 6.93 3.83
CA ARG A 151 -10.82 7.66 3.21
C ARG A 151 -10.41 8.92 2.45
N LYS A 152 -9.18 9.39 2.62
CA LYS A 152 -8.62 10.50 1.83
C LYS A 152 -8.24 10.08 0.40
N ALA A 153 -8.23 8.80 0.10
CA ALA A 153 -8.05 8.29 -1.27
C ALA A 153 -9.17 8.82 -2.18
N HIS A 154 -8.90 8.87 -3.48
CA HIS A 154 -9.89 9.34 -4.45
C HIS A 154 -11.08 8.40 -4.58
N ILE A 155 -10.85 7.10 -4.42
CA ILE A 155 -11.85 6.04 -4.55
C ILE A 155 -11.75 5.10 -3.36
#